data_7da79366bbb2b4a509cfb0053ba08b27
#
_entry.id   7da79366bbb2b4a509cfb0053ba08b27
#
_cell.length_a   1.000
_cell.length_b   1.000
_cell.length_c   1.000
_cell.angle_alpha   90.00
_cell.angle_beta   90.00
_cell.angle_gamma   90.00
#
_symmetry.space_group_name_H-M   'P 1'
#
loop_
_entity.id
_entity.type
_entity.pdbx_description
1 polymer ?
#
loop_
_entity_poly.entity_id
_entity_poly.type
_entity_poly.pdbx_seq_one_letter_code
_entity_poly.pdbx_strand_id
1 'polypeptide(L)'
;ITSCNFWSYSILILQMKNLNNKKILFIICGGISAYKSLETIRLLKKNGAEIKTILTSSAKEFVTPLSVASLSQGKVYSDLFSLENETEMDHISLSRWADVVIVAPTTANTISKLAQGTTDDLASTVILASNKQIYLAPAMNVRMWEHKSTKINLKKLKDFGYKFIGPEIGDMACGEYGEGKMSEPLKIANELNQFFLNQSQNKKFKALVTAGPTNEYIDPVRFITNKSSGKQGYELAKCLSKKGFDTTLISGPTNLEVEKNIKLIEVETADEMFAATQENLPVDVAIFSAAVSDFKVKNKSQTKIKKEEALNLNLEKNIDILNYISNHNSMRPEIVIGFAAETNEVLKNAEEKLNKKNCDWIISNDVSKKNIGFNSDYNEVAIHYKNKSLKSEILPYKRKSEISEEIVDRIIDQLN
;
A
#
# COMPACT_ATOMS: atom_id res chain seq x y z
N ILE A 1 -13.86 -28.51 38.05
CA ILE A 1 -13.45 -27.10 37.79
C ILE A 1 -12.36 -27.10 36.66
N THR A 2 -12.57 -27.82 35.54
CA THR A 2 -11.58 -27.90 34.43
C THR A 2 -12.16 -27.70 33.04
N SER A 3 -13.43 -27.28 32.91
CA SER A 3 -14.08 -27.13 31.60
C SER A 3 -14.10 -25.69 31.05
N CYS A 4 -13.72 -24.69 31.85
CA CYS A 4 -13.84 -23.25 31.46
C CYS A 4 -12.70 -22.74 30.58
N ASN A 5 -11.50 -23.37 30.61
CA ASN A 5 -10.32 -22.88 29.89
C ASN A 5 -10.26 -23.33 28.42
N PHE A 6 -10.91 -24.42 28.03
CA PHE A 6 -10.90 -24.93 26.65
C PHE A 6 -11.75 -24.06 25.70
N TRP A 7 -12.85 -23.49 26.18
CA TRP A 7 -13.73 -22.64 25.38
C TRP A 7 -13.14 -21.26 25.14
N SER A 8 -12.41 -20.71 26.10
CA SER A 8 -11.73 -19.40 25.92
C SER A 8 -10.58 -19.48 24.91
N TYR A 9 -9.83 -20.60 24.86
CA TYR A 9 -8.79 -20.86 23.86
C TYR A 9 -9.36 -20.98 22.45
N SER A 10 -10.50 -21.66 22.29
CA SER A 10 -11.13 -21.82 20.97
C SER A 10 -11.73 -20.50 20.43
N ILE A 11 -12.25 -19.65 21.32
CA ILE A 11 -12.82 -18.35 20.95
C ILE A 11 -11.70 -17.35 20.57
N LEU A 12 -10.55 -17.36 21.28
CA LEU A 12 -9.41 -16.51 20.95
C LEU A 12 -8.76 -16.88 19.59
N ILE A 13 -8.73 -18.16 19.24
CA ILE A 13 -8.19 -18.63 17.95
C ILE A 13 -9.10 -18.22 16.78
N LEU A 14 -10.41 -18.05 16.99
CA LEU A 14 -11.37 -17.63 15.96
C LEU A 14 -11.32 -16.13 15.61
N GLN A 15 -10.55 -15.30 16.33
CA GLN A 15 -10.57 -13.83 16.20
C GLN A 15 -9.36 -13.21 15.52
N MET A 16 -8.37 -13.98 15.04
CA MET A 16 -7.17 -13.40 14.41
C MET A 16 -7.32 -13.15 12.89
N LYS A 17 -8.50 -12.67 12.45
CA LYS A 17 -8.80 -12.42 11.03
C LYS A 17 -7.86 -11.41 10.34
N ASN A 18 -7.23 -10.53 11.13
CA ASN A 18 -6.35 -9.49 10.58
C ASN A 18 -4.97 -10.00 10.16
N LEU A 19 -4.65 -11.28 10.42
CA LEU A 19 -3.42 -11.94 9.99
C LEU A 19 -3.52 -12.54 8.59
N ASN A 20 -4.72 -12.67 8.03
CA ASN A 20 -4.93 -13.29 6.73
C ASN A 20 -4.18 -12.54 5.63
N ASN A 21 -3.40 -13.26 4.82
CA ASN A 21 -2.56 -12.72 3.73
C ASN A 21 -1.51 -11.68 4.18
N LYS A 22 -1.21 -11.58 5.49
CA LYS A 22 -0.16 -10.68 5.99
C LYS A 22 1.20 -11.34 5.91
N LYS A 23 2.20 -10.61 5.43
CA LYS A 23 3.57 -11.08 5.19
C LYS A 23 4.43 -10.80 6.41
N ILE A 24 4.81 -11.84 7.12
CA ILE A 24 5.58 -11.76 8.36
C ILE A 24 6.97 -12.34 8.15
N LEU A 25 8.01 -11.50 8.31
CA LEU A 25 9.37 -12.00 8.37
C LEU A 25 9.69 -12.38 9.81
N PHE A 26 9.88 -13.67 10.04
CA PHE A 26 10.11 -14.24 11.35
C PHE A 26 11.60 -14.60 11.52
N ILE A 27 12.29 -13.95 12.45
CA ILE A 27 13.70 -14.14 12.72
C ILE A 27 13.85 -14.90 14.04
N ILE A 28 14.60 -16.02 14.03
CA ILE A 28 14.85 -16.86 15.22
C ILE A 28 16.31 -16.73 15.60
N CYS A 29 16.55 -16.26 16.85
CA CYS A 29 17.89 -16.21 17.44
C CYS A 29 18.16 -17.42 18.34
N GLY A 30 19.45 -17.66 18.67
CA GLY A 30 19.86 -18.79 19.50
C GLY A 30 19.46 -18.64 20.97
N GLY A 31 18.76 -19.64 21.49
CA GLY A 31 18.37 -19.75 22.88
C GLY A 31 17.33 -20.84 23.09
N ILE A 32 17.26 -21.39 24.31
CA ILE A 32 16.35 -22.51 24.60
C ILE A 32 14.89 -22.19 24.23
N SER A 33 14.45 -20.93 24.38
CA SER A 33 13.09 -20.50 24.03
C SER A 33 12.78 -20.50 22.51
N ALA A 34 13.74 -20.84 21.65
CA ALA A 34 13.52 -20.97 20.20
C ALA A 34 12.44 -22.03 19.86
N TYR A 35 12.21 -23.05 20.72
CA TYR A 35 11.12 -23.99 20.52
C TYR A 35 9.74 -23.33 20.50
N LYS A 36 9.54 -22.23 21.25
CA LYS A 36 8.28 -21.46 21.26
C LYS A 36 8.03 -20.78 19.94
N SER A 37 9.08 -20.46 19.17
CA SER A 37 8.97 -19.86 17.84
C SER A 37 8.28 -20.78 16.85
N LEU A 38 8.50 -22.09 16.98
CA LEU A 38 7.84 -23.10 16.15
C LEU A 38 6.32 -23.07 16.35
N GLU A 39 5.88 -22.97 17.60
CA GLU A 39 4.46 -22.87 17.92
C GLU A 39 3.88 -21.51 17.47
N THR A 40 4.63 -20.42 17.64
CA THR A 40 4.24 -19.10 17.16
C THR A 40 4.02 -19.11 15.66
N ILE A 41 4.97 -19.67 14.88
CA ILE A 41 4.86 -19.81 13.42
C ILE A 41 3.61 -20.63 13.07
N ARG A 42 3.36 -21.75 13.76
CA ARG A 42 2.19 -22.59 13.54
C ARG A 42 0.88 -21.83 13.76
N LEU A 43 0.80 -21.00 14.83
CA LEU A 43 -0.37 -20.18 15.12
C LEU A 43 -0.59 -19.11 14.06
N LEU A 44 0.44 -18.41 13.64
CA LEU A 44 0.37 -17.38 12.61
C LEU A 44 -0.07 -17.96 11.26
N LYS A 45 0.51 -19.09 10.84
CA LYS A 45 0.13 -19.81 9.61
C LYS A 45 -1.32 -20.27 9.65
N LYS A 46 -1.78 -20.84 10.80
CA LYS A 46 -3.18 -21.28 10.98
C LYS A 46 -4.17 -20.12 10.80
N ASN A 47 -3.76 -18.89 11.09
CA ASN A 47 -4.56 -17.70 10.91
C ASN A 47 -4.33 -16.98 9.55
N GLY A 48 -3.72 -17.66 8.57
CA GLY A 48 -3.61 -17.22 7.18
C GLY A 48 -2.43 -16.32 6.88
N ALA A 49 -1.47 -16.15 7.81
CA ALA A 49 -0.27 -15.37 7.54
C ALA A 49 0.68 -16.07 6.56
N GLU A 50 1.33 -15.29 5.70
CA GLU A 50 2.48 -15.73 4.93
C GLU A 50 3.76 -15.50 5.74
N ILE A 51 4.60 -16.52 5.87
CA ILE A 51 5.78 -16.43 6.73
C ILE A 51 7.04 -16.80 5.93
N LYS A 52 8.02 -15.90 5.95
CA LYS A 52 9.42 -16.23 5.61
C LYS A 52 10.24 -16.22 6.89
N THR A 53 11.22 -17.12 6.99
CA THR A 53 11.99 -17.31 8.22
C THR A 53 13.48 -17.12 8.01
N ILE A 54 14.12 -16.42 8.95
CA ILE A 54 15.58 -16.33 9.05
C ILE A 54 16.02 -17.04 10.34
N LEU A 55 16.99 -17.95 10.22
CA LEU A 55 17.66 -18.57 11.36
C LEU A 55 19.06 -17.99 11.50
N THR A 56 19.39 -17.44 12.68
CA THR A 56 20.79 -17.12 12.98
C THR A 56 21.61 -18.40 13.14
N SER A 57 22.94 -18.33 12.97
CA SER A 57 23.81 -19.49 13.17
C SER A 57 23.58 -20.18 14.51
N SER A 58 23.48 -19.39 15.60
CA SER A 58 23.21 -19.92 16.94
C SER A 58 21.79 -20.50 17.09
N ALA A 59 20.83 -20.10 16.28
CA ALA A 59 19.47 -20.67 16.36
C ALA A 59 19.41 -22.10 15.87
N LYS A 60 20.31 -22.49 14.94
CA LYS A 60 20.41 -23.86 14.39
C LYS A 60 20.76 -24.91 15.45
N GLU A 61 21.37 -24.48 16.56
CA GLU A 61 21.68 -25.36 17.71
C GLU A 61 20.45 -25.71 18.55
N PHE A 62 19.37 -24.98 18.43
CA PHE A 62 18.14 -25.17 19.22
C PHE A 62 16.95 -25.65 18.41
N VAL A 63 16.88 -25.26 17.12
CA VAL A 63 15.82 -25.66 16.19
C VAL A 63 16.44 -25.94 14.81
N THR A 64 15.97 -26.99 14.15
CA THR A 64 16.53 -27.35 12.84
C THR A 64 15.88 -26.53 11.71
N PRO A 65 16.61 -26.21 10.64
CA PRO A 65 16.01 -25.59 9.44
C PRO A 65 14.84 -26.40 8.89
N LEU A 66 14.90 -27.73 8.95
CA LEU A 66 13.85 -28.63 8.49
C LEU A 66 12.55 -28.46 9.29
N SER A 67 12.62 -28.40 10.63
CA SER A 67 11.43 -28.20 11.47
C SER A 67 10.79 -26.85 11.24
N VAL A 68 11.60 -25.81 11.05
CA VAL A 68 11.12 -24.46 10.75
C VAL A 68 10.48 -24.41 9.36
N ALA A 69 11.13 -24.96 8.32
CA ALA A 69 10.60 -25.02 6.96
C ALA A 69 9.25 -25.74 6.88
N SER A 70 9.14 -26.88 7.61
CA SER A 70 7.90 -27.67 7.65
C SER A 70 6.72 -26.90 8.24
N LEU A 71 6.94 -26.08 9.28
CA LEU A 71 5.90 -25.31 9.93
C LEU A 71 5.59 -24.00 9.21
N SER A 72 6.60 -23.31 8.69
CA SER A 72 6.43 -22.07 7.92
C SER A 72 5.90 -22.31 6.50
N GLN A 73 6.02 -23.55 6.01
CA GLN A 73 5.71 -23.94 4.63
C GLN A 73 6.47 -23.09 3.60
N GLY A 74 7.71 -22.74 3.91
CA GLY A 74 8.53 -21.85 3.10
C GLY A 74 10.03 -22.06 3.28
N LYS A 75 10.79 -21.37 2.45
CA LYS A 75 12.25 -21.37 2.51
C LYS A 75 12.74 -20.76 3.83
N VAL A 76 13.76 -21.38 4.42
CA VAL A 76 14.47 -20.87 5.59
C VAL A 76 15.78 -20.26 5.13
N TYR A 77 16.00 -19.02 5.49
CA TYR A 77 17.20 -18.26 5.17
C TYR A 77 18.16 -18.26 6.36
N SER A 78 19.46 -18.37 6.11
CA SER A 78 20.45 -18.40 7.21
C SER A 78 21.72 -17.62 6.91
N ASP A 79 22.16 -17.61 5.67
CA ASP A 79 23.46 -17.10 5.30
C ASP A 79 23.33 -15.80 4.50
N LEU A 80 24.22 -14.84 4.79
CA LEU A 80 24.24 -13.54 4.10
C LEU A 80 24.64 -13.70 2.62
N PHE A 81 25.51 -14.71 2.34
CA PHE A 81 25.99 -15.05 1.01
C PHE A 81 25.68 -16.52 0.74
N SER A 82 24.69 -16.80 -0.07
CA SER A 82 24.34 -18.15 -0.53
C SER A 82 24.58 -18.24 -2.03
N LEU A 83 25.42 -19.19 -2.43
CA LEU A 83 25.75 -19.48 -3.85
C LEU A 83 24.53 -19.90 -4.68
N GLU A 84 23.46 -20.36 -4.04
CA GLU A 84 22.22 -20.75 -4.74
C GLU A 84 21.34 -19.56 -5.17
N ASN A 85 21.64 -18.34 -4.71
CA ASN A 85 20.81 -17.13 -4.94
C ASN A 85 21.63 -15.95 -5.47
N GLU A 86 22.61 -16.17 -6.35
CA GLU A 86 23.48 -15.11 -6.90
C GLU A 86 22.75 -13.99 -7.67
N THR A 87 21.47 -14.14 -7.99
CA THR A 87 20.70 -13.16 -8.78
C THR A 87 19.84 -12.20 -7.95
N GLU A 88 19.59 -12.47 -6.67
CA GLU A 88 18.78 -11.59 -5.80
C GLU A 88 19.52 -11.26 -4.51
N MET A 89 19.66 -9.97 -4.20
CA MET A 89 20.12 -9.52 -2.88
C MET A 89 19.06 -9.88 -1.82
N ASP A 90 19.15 -11.10 -1.24
CA ASP A 90 18.16 -11.66 -0.32
C ASP A 90 17.77 -10.68 0.80
N HIS A 91 18.71 -9.93 1.37
CA HIS A 91 18.43 -8.95 2.42
C HIS A 91 17.53 -7.80 1.96
N ILE A 92 17.66 -7.34 0.71
CA ILE A 92 16.79 -6.31 0.14
C ILE A 92 15.42 -6.90 -0.17
N SER A 93 15.38 -8.08 -0.80
CA SER A 93 14.12 -8.73 -1.17
C SER A 93 13.28 -9.09 0.06
N LEU A 94 13.90 -9.61 1.13
CA LEU A 94 13.23 -9.96 2.39
C LEU A 94 12.73 -8.71 3.15
N SER A 95 13.55 -7.66 3.21
CA SER A 95 13.17 -6.41 3.89
C SER A 95 11.98 -5.71 3.22
N ARG A 96 11.88 -5.81 1.89
CA ARG A 96 10.76 -5.22 1.11
C ARG A 96 9.52 -6.09 1.11
N TRP A 97 9.70 -7.43 1.13
CA TRP A 97 8.59 -8.38 1.07
C TRP A 97 7.69 -8.32 2.31
N ALA A 98 8.27 -8.12 3.50
CA ALA A 98 7.55 -8.19 4.77
C ALA A 98 6.61 -6.99 4.98
N ASP A 99 5.48 -7.22 5.65
CA ASP A 99 4.63 -6.17 6.22
C ASP A 99 5.08 -5.82 7.64
N VAL A 100 5.62 -6.80 8.37
CA VAL A 100 6.16 -6.69 9.72
C VAL A 100 7.32 -7.64 9.92
N VAL A 101 8.28 -7.26 10.77
CA VAL A 101 9.39 -8.13 11.17
C VAL A 101 9.24 -8.47 12.65
N ILE A 102 9.36 -9.75 12.99
CA ILE A 102 9.38 -10.23 14.38
C ILE A 102 10.68 -11.01 14.65
N VAL A 103 11.37 -10.69 15.73
CA VAL A 103 12.53 -11.43 16.21
C VAL A 103 12.14 -12.15 17.50
N ALA A 104 12.02 -13.45 17.43
CA ALA A 104 11.58 -14.28 18.56
C ALA A 104 12.25 -15.65 18.54
N PRO A 105 13.06 -16.00 19.56
CA PRO A 105 13.49 -15.14 20.64
C PRO A 105 14.48 -14.07 20.19
N THR A 106 14.56 -12.95 20.94
CA THR A 106 15.61 -11.95 20.76
C THR A 106 16.59 -12.06 21.92
N THR A 107 17.86 -12.34 21.64
CA THR A 107 18.89 -12.48 22.67
C THR A 107 19.53 -11.15 23.03
N ALA A 108 20.26 -11.10 24.14
CA ALA A 108 21.05 -9.93 24.55
C ALA A 108 22.09 -9.55 23.48
N ASN A 109 22.70 -10.53 22.80
CA ASN A 109 23.61 -10.30 21.69
C ASN A 109 22.92 -9.57 20.54
N THR A 110 21.74 -10.05 20.10
CA THR A 110 20.95 -9.43 19.03
C THR A 110 20.53 -8.02 19.41
N ILE A 111 20.06 -7.79 20.67
CA ILE A 111 19.72 -6.46 21.18
C ILE A 111 20.94 -5.53 21.08
N SER A 112 22.12 -6.00 21.48
CA SER A 112 23.37 -5.23 21.41
C SER A 112 23.73 -4.86 19.98
N LYS A 113 23.73 -5.81 19.06
CA LYS A 113 24.01 -5.60 17.62
C LYS A 113 23.08 -4.55 17.03
N LEU A 114 21.77 -4.71 17.21
CA LEU A 114 20.76 -3.79 16.66
C LEU A 114 20.91 -2.37 17.24
N ALA A 115 21.19 -2.25 18.55
CA ALA A 115 21.42 -0.96 19.20
C ALA A 115 22.69 -0.24 18.69
N GLN A 116 23.66 -0.98 18.15
CA GLN A 116 24.91 -0.45 17.61
C GLN A 116 24.86 -0.27 16.07
N GLY A 117 23.84 -0.84 15.40
CA GLY A 117 23.75 -0.85 13.93
C GLY A 117 24.73 -1.84 13.28
N THR A 118 25.12 -2.89 13.98
CA THR A 118 26.04 -3.94 13.45
C THR A 118 25.28 -4.85 12.49
N THR A 119 25.88 -5.12 11.33
CA THR A 119 25.30 -5.92 10.22
C THR A 119 26.28 -7.02 9.80
N ASP A 120 26.59 -7.92 10.72
CA ASP A 120 27.55 -9.04 10.52
C ASP A 120 26.86 -10.38 10.18
N ASP A 121 25.54 -10.39 10.13
CA ASP A 121 24.73 -11.54 9.72
C ASP A 121 23.49 -11.12 8.91
N LEU A 122 22.82 -12.10 8.28
CA LEU A 122 21.63 -11.83 7.46
C LEU A 122 20.51 -11.18 8.28
N ALA A 123 20.29 -11.60 9.51
CA ALA A 123 19.22 -11.12 10.37
C ALA A 123 19.37 -9.60 10.66
N SER A 124 20.55 -9.20 11.13
CA SER A 124 20.87 -7.80 11.44
C SER A 124 20.87 -6.92 10.18
N THR A 125 21.36 -7.46 9.05
CA THR A 125 21.37 -6.74 7.76
C THR A 125 19.97 -6.46 7.24
N VAL A 126 19.08 -7.48 7.25
CA VAL A 126 17.69 -7.33 6.81
C VAL A 126 16.93 -6.34 7.71
N ILE A 127 17.14 -6.39 9.02
CA ILE A 127 16.51 -5.49 9.98
C ILE A 127 16.93 -4.04 9.70
N LEU A 128 18.22 -3.78 9.51
CA LEU A 128 18.73 -2.42 9.24
C LEU A 128 18.28 -1.90 7.86
N ALA A 129 18.12 -2.79 6.87
CA ALA A 129 17.63 -2.45 5.53
C ALA A 129 16.10 -2.27 5.47
N SER A 130 15.36 -2.55 6.56
CA SER A 130 13.90 -2.53 6.59
C SER A 130 13.35 -1.20 7.09
N ASN A 131 12.30 -0.72 6.44
CA ASN A 131 11.47 0.38 6.89
C ASN A 131 10.17 -0.07 7.59
N LYS A 132 10.05 -1.37 7.89
CA LYS A 132 8.85 -1.95 8.50
C LYS A 132 8.91 -1.88 10.02
N GLN A 133 7.75 -2.01 10.68
CA GLN A 133 7.72 -2.15 12.12
C GLN A 133 8.43 -3.42 12.56
N ILE A 134 9.33 -3.29 13.53
CA ILE A 134 10.09 -4.41 14.08
C ILE A 134 9.63 -4.68 15.51
N TYR A 135 9.28 -5.93 15.77
CA TYR A 135 8.94 -6.46 17.07
C TYR A 135 10.06 -7.34 17.60
N LEU A 136 10.42 -7.18 18.85
CA LEU A 136 11.42 -7.98 19.55
C LEU A 136 10.76 -8.71 20.71
N ALA A 137 10.93 -10.05 20.77
CA ALA A 137 10.50 -10.87 21.91
C ALA A 137 11.73 -11.30 22.71
N PRO A 138 12.15 -10.53 23.74
CA PRO A 138 13.37 -10.80 24.48
C PRO A 138 13.30 -12.12 25.25
N ALA A 139 14.45 -12.82 25.29
CA ALA A 139 14.65 -14.04 26.08
C ALA A 139 16.10 -14.13 26.54
N MET A 140 16.30 -14.07 27.86
CA MET A 140 17.61 -14.19 28.49
C MET A 140 17.43 -14.41 29.99
N ASN A 141 18.50 -14.80 30.72
CA ASN A 141 18.40 -14.92 32.16
C ASN A 141 18.23 -13.54 32.85
N VAL A 142 17.78 -13.54 34.12
CA VAL A 142 17.45 -12.34 34.88
C VAL A 142 18.63 -11.38 34.97
N ARG A 143 19.84 -11.88 35.23
CA ARG A 143 21.03 -11.03 35.38
C ARG A 143 21.43 -10.34 34.07
N MET A 144 21.29 -11.04 32.94
CA MET A 144 21.50 -10.44 31.63
C MET A 144 20.46 -9.38 31.33
N TRP A 145 19.19 -9.64 31.67
CA TRP A 145 18.10 -8.68 31.52
C TRP A 145 18.27 -7.43 32.33
N GLU A 146 18.69 -7.56 33.58
CA GLU A 146 18.92 -6.47 34.51
C GLU A 146 20.23 -5.72 34.28
N HIS A 147 21.13 -6.28 33.48
CA HIS A 147 22.44 -5.69 33.23
C HIS A 147 22.31 -4.28 32.62
N LYS A 148 23.13 -3.34 33.12
CA LYS A 148 23.08 -1.93 32.73
C LYS A 148 23.20 -1.73 31.21
N SER A 149 24.10 -2.48 30.56
CA SER A 149 24.23 -2.38 29.07
C SER A 149 22.97 -2.85 28.37
N THR A 150 22.30 -3.91 28.83
CA THR A 150 21.04 -4.37 28.25
C THR A 150 19.96 -3.29 28.40
N LYS A 151 19.81 -2.69 29.56
CA LYS A 151 18.84 -1.61 29.81
C LYS A 151 19.11 -0.37 28.92
N ILE A 152 20.38 0.00 28.73
CA ILE A 152 20.76 1.09 27.81
C ILE A 152 20.40 0.76 26.37
N ASN A 153 20.73 -0.44 25.90
CA ASN A 153 20.44 -0.88 24.54
C ASN A 153 18.93 -0.97 24.29
N LEU A 154 18.15 -1.47 25.25
CA LEU A 154 16.68 -1.51 25.17
C LEU A 154 16.09 -0.11 25.02
N LYS A 155 16.58 0.86 25.83
CA LYS A 155 16.15 2.26 25.72
C LYS A 155 16.42 2.80 24.31
N LYS A 156 17.65 2.62 23.82
CA LYS A 156 18.06 3.07 22.50
C LYS A 156 17.20 2.47 21.37
N LEU A 157 16.89 1.18 21.46
CA LEU A 157 16.01 0.54 20.48
C LEU A 157 14.57 1.03 20.56
N LYS A 158 14.05 1.33 21.76
CA LYS A 158 12.74 1.99 21.90
C LYS A 158 12.73 3.37 21.25
N ASP A 159 13.79 4.14 21.42
CA ASP A 159 13.94 5.47 20.81
C ASP A 159 14.03 5.36 19.26
N PHE A 160 14.56 4.27 18.74
CA PHE A 160 14.55 3.94 17.28
C PHE A 160 13.21 3.42 16.77
N GLY A 161 12.19 3.27 17.65
CA GLY A 161 10.84 2.84 17.25
C GLY A 161 10.61 1.33 17.27
N TYR A 162 11.57 0.53 17.77
CA TYR A 162 11.35 -0.92 17.95
C TYR A 162 10.29 -1.18 19.03
N LYS A 163 9.43 -2.17 18.81
CA LYS A 163 8.42 -2.62 19.77
C LYS A 163 8.88 -3.88 20.48
N PHE A 164 8.47 -4.03 21.73
CA PHE A 164 8.85 -5.17 22.57
C PHE A 164 7.62 -5.94 23.01
N ILE A 165 7.68 -7.28 22.89
CA ILE A 165 6.66 -8.21 23.39
C ILE A 165 7.29 -8.98 24.53
N GLY A 166 6.95 -8.60 25.75
CA GLY A 166 7.62 -9.09 26.96
C GLY A 166 8.95 -8.37 27.26
N PRO A 167 9.90 -9.03 28.01
CA PRO A 167 9.78 -10.40 28.52
C PRO A 167 8.76 -10.54 29.65
N GLU A 168 8.44 -11.79 30.02
CA GLU A 168 7.56 -12.11 31.14
C GLU A 168 8.36 -12.47 32.38
N ILE A 169 7.70 -12.41 33.53
CA ILE A 169 8.24 -12.88 34.80
C ILE A 169 7.88 -14.35 34.97
N GLY A 170 8.83 -15.16 35.42
CA GLY A 170 8.60 -16.57 35.70
C GLY A 170 9.87 -17.38 35.83
N ASP A 171 9.68 -18.71 35.99
CA ASP A 171 10.78 -19.66 36.05
C ASP A 171 11.47 -19.77 34.71
N MET A 172 12.81 -19.79 34.76
CA MET A 172 13.68 -19.94 33.61
C MET A 172 14.34 -21.32 33.58
N ALA A 173 14.79 -21.74 32.39
CA ALA A 173 15.46 -23.01 32.21
C ALA A 173 16.76 -23.15 33.04
N CYS A 174 17.37 -22.05 33.46
CA CYS A 174 18.54 -22.02 34.36
C CYS A 174 18.20 -22.13 35.83
N GLY A 175 16.91 -22.27 36.20
CA GLY A 175 16.47 -22.35 37.62
C GLY A 175 16.30 -20.99 38.33
N GLU A 176 16.54 -19.87 37.63
CA GLU A 176 16.29 -18.53 38.15
C GLU A 176 14.82 -18.12 37.96
N TYR A 177 14.28 -17.34 38.88
CA TYR A 177 12.95 -16.75 38.78
C TYR A 177 13.06 -15.22 38.64
N GLY A 178 12.36 -14.65 37.64
CA GLY A 178 12.33 -13.20 37.42
C GLY A 178 11.95 -12.80 36.02
N GLU A 179 12.25 -11.56 35.65
CA GLU A 179 12.01 -11.00 34.34
C GLU A 179 13.08 -11.47 33.35
N GLY A 180 12.68 -11.96 32.18
CA GLY A 180 13.60 -12.47 31.14
C GLY A 180 13.03 -13.63 30.33
N LYS A 181 11.89 -14.17 30.75
CA LYS A 181 11.19 -15.26 30.06
C LYS A 181 10.53 -14.77 28.79
N MET A 182 10.78 -15.44 27.66
CA MET A 182 10.10 -15.13 26.40
C MET A 182 8.58 -15.22 26.54
N SER A 183 7.88 -14.27 26.02
CA SER A 183 6.40 -14.27 25.96
C SER A 183 5.86 -15.54 25.27
N GLU A 184 4.66 -15.95 25.69
CA GLU A 184 4.01 -17.14 25.17
C GLU A 184 3.59 -16.92 23.69
N PRO A 185 3.59 -18.00 22.87
CA PRO A 185 3.28 -17.94 21.44
C PRO A 185 1.96 -17.22 21.12
N LEU A 186 0.93 -17.48 21.91
CA LEU A 186 -0.39 -16.87 21.73
C LEU A 186 -0.34 -15.35 21.95
N LYS A 187 0.43 -14.86 22.92
CA LYS A 187 0.60 -13.43 23.18
C LYS A 187 1.30 -12.74 22.02
N ILE A 188 2.36 -13.35 21.49
CA ILE A 188 3.07 -12.83 20.31
C ILE A 188 2.12 -12.74 19.11
N ALA A 189 1.36 -13.80 18.82
CA ALA A 189 0.41 -13.80 17.73
C ALA A 189 -0.70 -12.75 17.90
N ASN A 190 -1.20 -12.55 19.11
CA ASN A 190 -2.20 -11.53 19.41
C ASN A 190 -1.65 -10.10 19.22
N GLU A 191 -0.44 -9.82 19.67
CA GLU A 191 0.19 -8.50 19.48
C GLU A 191 0.35 -8.16 17.97
N LEU A 192 0.78 -9.13 17.18
CA LEU A 192 0.85 -8.94 15.73
C LEU A 192 -0.52 -8.75 15.09
N ASN A 193 -1.54 -9.51 15.54
CA ASN A 193 -2.91 -9.32 15.08
C ASN A 193 -3.47 -7.93 15.43
N GLN A 194 -3.19 -7.42 16.63
CA GLN A 194 -3.57 -6.07 17.04
C GLN A 194 -2.83 -4.99 16.24
N PHE A 195 -1.57 -5.22 15.92
CA PHE A 195 -0.82 -4.32 15.04
C PHE A 195 -1.51 -4.15 13.68
N PHE A 196 -1.91 -5.24 13.02
CA PHE A 196 -2.61 -5.17 11.74
C PHE A 196 -4.03 -4.60 11.87
N LEU A 197 -4.75 -4.90 12.97
CA LEU A 197 -6.05 -4.29 13.26
C LEU A 197 -5.91 -2.77 13.36
N ASN A 198 -4.93 -2.28 14.11
CA ASN A 198 -4.69 -0.85 14.29
C ASN A 198 -4.24 -0.18 12.98
N GLN A 199 -3.45 -0.87 12.15
CA GLN A 199 -3.10 -0.38 10.83
C GLN A 199 -4.33 -0.21 9.94
N SER A 200 -5.21 -1.20 9.90
CA SER A 200 -6.44 -1.12 9.10
C SER A 200 -7.41 -0.05 9.62
N GLN A 201 -7.48 0.18 10.92
CA GLN A 201 -8.33 1.21 11.51
C GLN A 201 -7.76 2.63 11.37
N ASN A 202 -6.43 2.78 11.30
CA ASN A 202 -5.74 4.08 11.24
C ASN A 202 -5.22 4.43 9.83
N LYS A 203 -5.28 3.51 8.87
CA LYS A 203 -4.86 3.77 7.50
C LYS A 203 -5.92 4.63 6.83
N LYS A 204 -5.77 5.95 6.90
CA LYS A 204 -6.44 6.83 5.95
C LYS A 204 -5.78 6.60 4.60
N PHE A 205 -6.46 5.88 3.73
CA PHE A 205 -6.03 5.78 2.35
C PHE A 205 -5.99 7.17 1.72
N LYS A 206 -4.95 7.41 0.92
CA LYS A 206 -4.80 8.65 0.15
C LYS A 206 -5.34 8.44 -1.26
N ALA A 207 -6.17 9.34 -1.70
CA ALA A 207 -6.72 9.32 -3.04
C ALA A 207 -6.43 10.62 -3.79
N LEU A 208 -6.07 10.49 -5.06
CA LEU A 208 -5.92 11.61 -5.99
C LEU A 208 -6.93 11.44 -7.12
N VAL A 209 -7.69 12.49 -7.40
CA VAL A 209 -8.65 12.52 -8.50
C VAL A 209 -8.33 13.71 -9.40
N THR A 210 -8.23 13.48 -10.71
CA THR A 210 -8.20 14.57 -11.69
C THR A 210 -9.59 14.80 -12.27
N ALA A 211 -9.99 16.05 -12.45
CA ALA A 211 -11.31 16.41 -12.95
C ALA A 211 -11.29 17.66 -13.85
N GLY A 212 -12.40 17.94 -14.51
CA GLY A 212 -12.52 19.09 -15.38
C GLY A 212 -11.80 18.96 -16.73
N PRO A 213 -11.88 19.96 -17.59
CA PRO A 213 -11.11 20.06 -18.82
C PRO A 213 -9.74 20.69 -18.57
N THR A 214 -8.82 20.63 -19.53
CA THR A 214 -7.65 21.50 -19.62
C THR A 214 -7.82 22.51 -20.75
N ASN A 215 -7.23 23.69 -20.57
CA ASN A 215 -7.23 24.77 -21.55
C ASN A 215 -5.82 24.96 -22.11
N GLU A 216 -5.64 24.63 -23.39
CA GLU A 216 -4.34 24.79 -24.04
C GLU A 216 -4.33 26.09 -24.84
N TYR A 217 -3.66 27.11 -24.29
CA TYR A 217 -3.72 28.48 -24.80
C TYR A 217 -3.04 28.62 -26.17
N ILE A 218 -3.74 29.25 -27.10
CA ILE A 218 -3.25 29.74 -28.39
C ILE A 218 -2.63 31.13 -28.22
N ASP A 219 -3.36 32.00 -27.52
CA ASP A 219 -2.99 33.35 -27.13
C ASP A 219 -3.68 33.69 -25.78
N PRO A 220 -3.47 34.86 -25.17
CA PRO A 220 -4.10 35.19 -23.88
C PRO A 220 -5.64 35.18 -23.85
N VAL A 221 -6.30 35.00 -25.00
CA VAL A 221 -7.77 35.10 -25.16
C VAL A 221 -8.39 33.81 -25.65
N ARG A 222 -7.62 32.98 -26.40
CA ARG A 222 -8.13 31.78 -27.06
C ARG A 222 -7.37 30.56 -26.64
N PHE A 223 -8.09 29.45 -26.48
CA PHE A 223 -7.53 28.16 -26.10
C PHE A 223 -8.28 27.01 -26.77
N ILE A 224 -7.63 25.87 -26.84
CA ILE A 224 -8.21 24.56 -27.20
C ILE A 224 -8.60 23.88 -25.90
N THR A 225 -9.80 23.31 -25.85
CA THR A 225 -10.29 22.61 -24.67
C THR A 225 -11.22 21.47 -25.05
N ASN A 226 -11.35 20.48 -24.17
CA ASN A 226 -12.33 19.42 -24.31
C ASN A 226 -13.64 19.80 -23.56
N LYS A 227 -14.78 19.37 -24.13
CA LYS A 227 -16.05 19.52 -23.41
C LYS A 227 -16.06 18.62 -22.17
N SER A 228 -15.99 19.24 -20.98
CA SER A 228 -16.13 18.53 -19.72
C SER A 228 -16.72 19.46 -18.68
N SER A 229 -17.63 18.95 -17.85
CA SER A 229 -18.17 19.68 -16.71
C SER A 229 -17.44 19.38 -15.39
N GLY A 230 -16.56 18.38 -15.36
CA GLY A 230 -15.89 17.91 -14.15
C GLY A 230 -16.77 17.10 -13.18
N LYS A 231 -18.09 17.06 -13.36
CA LYS A 231 -19.07 16.49 -12.40
C LYS A 231 -18.71 15.08 -11.92
N GLN A 232 -18.26 14.18 -12.81
CA GLN A 232 -17.92 12.79 -12.42
C GLN A 232 -16.74 12.74 -11.47
N GLY A 233 -15.67 13.50 -11.73
CA GLY A 233 -14.50 13.57 -10.86
C GLY A 233 -14.78 14.19 -9.50
N TYR A 234 -15.63 15.24 -9.48
CA TYR A 234 -16.07 15.86 -8.24
C TYR A 234 -16.91 14.91 -7.38
N GLU A 235 -17.85 14.15 -7.97
CA GLU A 235 -18.63 13.15 -7.24
C GLU A 235 -17.76 11.98 -6.73
N LEU A 236 -16.74 11.55 -7.49
CA LEU A 236 -15.77 10.55 -7.04
C LEU A 236 -14.95 11.07 -5.84
N ALA A 237 -14.42 12.29 -5.94
CA ALA A 237 -13.64 12.89 -4.84
C ALA A 237 -14.49 13.06 -3.58
N LYS A 238 -15.75 13.49 -3.73
CA LYS A 238 -16.72 13.60 -2.64
C LYS A 238 -17.03 12.26 -1.99
N CYS A 239 -17.23 11.21 -2.78
CA CYS A 239 -17.53 9.88 -2.28
C CYS A 239 -16.31 9.28 -1.54
N LEU A 240 -15.10 9.40 -2.10
CA LEU A 240 -13.85 8.97 -1.45
C LEU A 240 -13.67 9.66 -0.09
N SER A 241 -13.84 10.98 -0.06
CA SER A 241 -13.74 11.77 1.19
C SER A 241 -14.77 11.34 2.24
N LYS A 242 -16.02 11.09 1.84
CA LYS A 242 -17.08 10.57 2.73
C LYS A 242 -16.76 9.16 3.28
N LYS A 243 -16.08 8.34 2.50
CA LYS A 243 -15.62 6.99 2.90
C LYS A 243 -14.31 7.03 3.70
N GLY A 244 -13.79 8.23 4.04
CA GLY A 244 -12.66 8.42 4.95
C GLY A 244 -11.28 8.52 4.29
N PHE A 245 -11.21 8.60 2.95
CA PHE A 245 -9.95 8.85 2.26
C PHE A 245 -9.46 10.28 2.48
N ASP A 246 -8.13 10.44 2.62
CA ASP A 246 -7.46 11.74 2.46
C ASP A 246 -7.41 12.05 0.96
N THR A 247 -8.32 12.93 0.52
CA THR A 247 -8.63 13.11 -0.90
C THR A 247 -8.08 14.43 -1.42
N THR A 248 -7.26 14.36 -2.47
CA THR A 248 -6.80 15.49 -3.27
C THR A 248 -7.54 15.49 -4.61
N LEU A 249 -8.19 16.60 -4.95
CA LEU A 249 -8.82 16.85 -6.23
C LEU A 249 -8.01 17.88 -7.01
N ILE A 250 -7.46 17.47 -8.16
CA ILE A 250 -6.80 18.37 -9.11
C ILE A 250 -7.78 18.66 -10.22
N SER A 251 -8.23 19.89 -10.32
CA SER A 251 -9.29 20.27 -11.26
C SER A 251 -8.84 21.32 -12.25
N GLY A 252 -9.07 21.03 -13.52
CA GLY A 252 -9.14 22.07 -14.54
C GLY A 252 -10.34 22.99 -14.32
N PRO A 253 -10.53 24.05 -15.15
CA PRO A 253 -11.54 25.06 -14.92
C PRO A 253 -12.96 24.50 -14.88
N THR A 254 -13.65 24.69 -13.75
CA THR A 254 -15.07 24.32 -13.55
C THR A 254 -15.76 25.35 -12.65
N ASN A 255 -17.09 25.35 -12.63
CA ASN A 255 -17.90 26.15 -11.71
C ASN A 255 -18.49 25.29 -10.57
N LEU A 256 -17.83 24.18 -10.22
CA LEU A 256 -18.31 23.26 -9.19
C LEU A 256 -17.69 23.59 -7.83
N GLU A 257 -18.50 23.50 -6.79
CA GLU A 257 -18.03 23.67 -5.41
C GLU A 257 -17.45 22.36 -4.86
N VAL A 258 -16.42 22.47 -4.01
CA VAL A 258 -15.74 21.37 -3.36
C VAL A 258 -16.09 21.35 -1.88
N GLU A 259 -16.29 20.15 -1.31
CA GLU A 259 -16.49 19.98 0.13
C GLU A 259 -15.21 20.34 0.92
N LYS A 260 -15.37 20.97 2.11
CA LYS A 260 -14.27 21.55 2.92
C LYS A 260 -13.14 20.56 3.30
N ASN A 261 -13.43 19.26 3.31
CA ASN A 261 -12.50 18.20 3.68
C ASN A 261 -11.75 17.59 2.48
N ILE A 262 -11.89 18.16 1.28
CA ILE A 262 -11.15 17.77 0.08
C ILE A 262 -10.11 18.84 -0.21
N LYS A 263 -8.85 18.43 -0.40
CA LYS A 263 -7.80 19.34 -0.86
C LYS A 263 -7.98 19.61 -2.34
N LEU A 264 -8.42 20.82 -2.69
CA LEU A 264 -8.53 21.27 -4.08
C LEU A 264 -7.21 21.88 -4.56
N ILE A 265 -6.79 21.52 -5.76
CA ILE A 265 -5.71 22.15 -6.52
C ILE A 265 -6.28 22.51 -7.87
N GLU A 266 -6.41 23.80 -8.12
CA GLU A 266 -6.88 24.34 -9.38
C GLU A 266 -5.73 24.47 -10.37
N VAL A 267 -5.94 24.05 -11.60
CA VAL A 267 -4.98 24.10 -12.70
C VAL A 267 -5.69 24.49 -13.98
N GLU A 268 -4.97 25.03 -14.94
CA GLU A 268 -5.55 25.41 -16.24
C GLU A 268 -5.11 24.49 -17.37
N THR A 269 -3.84 24.10 -17.41
CA THR A 269 -3.24 23.37 -18.52
C THR A 269 -2.94 21.91 -18.18
N ALA A 270 -2.70 21.09 -19.21
CA ALA A 270 -2.27 19.70 -19.02
C ALA A 270 -0.90 19.62 -18.34
N ASP A 271 0.02 20.53 -18.63
CA ASP A 271 1.34 20.58 -17.99
C ASP A 271 1.23 20.88 -16.48
N GLU A 272 0.34 21.81 -16.08
CA GLU A 272 0.06 22.13 -14.67
C GLU A 272 -0.62 20.95 -13.97
N MET A 273 -1.58 20.30 -14.62
CA MET A 273 -2.23 19.09 -14.06
C MET A 273 -1.24 17.96 -13.85
N PHE A 274 -0.31 17.78 -14.77
CA PHE A 274 0.75 16.80 -14.64
C PHE A 274 1.68 17.11 -13.46
N ALA A 275 2.17 18.35 -13.36
CA ALA A 275 3.04 18.79 -12.25
C ALA A 275 2.34 18.62 -10.90
N ALA A 276 1.09 19.08 -10.77
CA ALA A 276 0.30 18.92 -9.56
C ALA A 276 0.08 17.45 -9.19
N THR A 277 -0.11 16.57 -10.20
CA THR A 277 -0.23 15.12 -9.97
C THR A 277 1.07 14.56 -9.40
N GLN A 278 2.22 14.90 -9.96
CA GLN A 278 3.52 14.42 -9.47
C GLN A 278 3.83 14.88 -8.04
N GLU A 279 3.56 16.15 -7.73
CA GLU A 279 3.81 16.73 -6.40
C GLU A 279 2.95 16.12 -5.29
N ASN A 280 1.80 15.52 -5.63
CA ASN A 280 0.90 14.90 -4.67
C ASN A 280 1.01 13.36 -4.60
N LEU A 281 2.02 12.75 -5.21
CA LEU A 281 2.40 11.36 -4.96
C LEU A 281 3.32 11.24 -3.73
N PRO A 282 3.35 10.08 -3.04
CA PRO A 282 2.58 8.87 -3.31
C PRO A 282 1.16 8.90 -2.75
N VAL A 283 0.24 8.23 -3.45
CA VAL A 283 -1.13 7.96 -3.00
C VAL A 283 -1.48 6.48 -3.17
N ASP A 284 -2.49 5.99 -2.46
CA ASP A 284 -2.94 4.59 -2.58
C ASP A 284 -3.79 4.40 -3.86
N VAL A 285 -4.61 5.39 -4.20
CA VAL A 285 -5.51 5.37 -5.37
C VAL A 285 -5.35 6.62 -6.20
N ALA A 286 -5.26 6.48 -7.52
CA ALA A 286 -5.33 7.61 -8.46
C ALA A 286 -6.41 7.38 -9.51
N ILE A 287 -7.30 8.36 -9.67
CA ILE A 287 -8.44 8.32 -10.62
C ILE A 287 -8.29 9.47 -11.62
N PHE A 288 -8.08 9.13 -12.87
CA PHE A 288 -7.90 10.07 -13.97
C PHE A 288 -9.21 10.23 -14.75
N SER A 289 -10.06 11.17 -14.29
CA SER A 289 -11.35 11.47 -14.92
C SER A 289 -11.38 12.82 -15.65
N ALA A 290 -10.29 13.59 -15.59
CA ALA A 290 -10.14 14.83 -16.33
C ALA A 290 -10.19 14.61 -17.84
N ALA A 291 -10.81 15.54 -18.56
CA ALA A 291 -10.78 15.60 -20.01
C ALA A 291 -9.56 16.41 -20.49
N VAL A 292 -8.39 15.83 -20.30
CA VAL A 292 -7.12 16.43 -20.72
C VAL A 292 -7.05 16.51 -22.23
N SER A 293 -6.64 17.66 -22.78
CA SER A 293 -6.44 17.80 -24.22
C SER A 293 -5.25 16.94 -24.69
N ASP A 294 -5.43 16.16 -25.75
CA ASP A 294 -4.36 15.34 -26.33
C ASP A 294 -3.25 16.17 -26.99
N PHE A 295 -3.57 17.40 -27.36
CA PHE A 295 -2.68 18.30 -28.09
C PHE A 295 -2.64 19.69 -27.46
N LYS A 296 -1.45 20.30 -27.47
CA LYS A 296 -1.22 21.70 -27.15
C LYS A 296 -0.58 22.47 -28.29
N VAL A 297 -0.68 23.79 -28.27
CA VAL A 297 -0.04 24.65 -29.26
C VAL A 297 1.45 24.75 -28.97
N LYS A 298 2.29 24.36 -29.95
CA LYS A 298 3.74 24.35 -29.81
C LYS A 298 4.33 25.74 -29.51
N ASN A 299 3.80 26.77 -30.18
CA ASN A 299 4.27 28.15 -30.05
C ASN A 299 3.09 29.04 -29.69
N LYS A 300 2.76 29.15 -28.39
CA LYS A 300 1.72 30.06 -27.91
C LYS A 300 2.14 31.51 -28.06
N SER A 301 1.22 32.37 -28.53
CA SER A 301 1.47 33.80 -28.62
C SER A 301 1.33 34.47 -27.25
N GLN A 302 2.25 35.38 -26.92
CA GLN A 302 2.19 36.22 -25.71
C GLN A 302 1.18 37.38 -25.82
N THR A 303 0.73 37.68 -27.05
CA THR A 303 -0.21 38.75 -27.35
C THR A 303 -1.37 38.20 -28.16
N LYS A 304 -2.51 38.86 -28.07
CA LYS A 304 -3.70 38.52 -28.86
C LYS A 304 -3.40 38.57 -30.35
N ILE A 305 -3.58 37.46 -31.07
CA ILE A 305 -3.39 37.40 -32.53
C ILE A 305 -4.44 38.22 -33.23
N LYS A 306 -4.02 39.11 -34.14
CA LYS A 306 -4.93 39.99 -34.92
C LYS A 306 -5.65 39.22 -35.97
N LYS A 307 -6.88 39.70 -36.36
CA LYS A 307 -7.76 39.00 -37.33
C LYS A 307 -7.27 39.05 -38.78
N GLU A 308 -6.29 39.88 -39.08
CA GLU A 308 -5.79 40.13 -40.43
C GLU A 308 -4.83 39.02 -40.94
N GLU A 309 -4.38 38.13 -40.03
CA GLU A 309 -3.47 37.06 -40.37
C GLU A 309 -4.19 35.72 -40.36
N ALA A 310 -3.87 34.84 -41.34
CA ALA A 310 -4.32 33.47 -41.33
C ALA A 310 -3.74 32.72 -40.13
N LEU A 311 -4.58 32.12 -39.28
CA LEU A 311 -4.15 31.40 -38.11
C LEU A 311 -3.80 29.94 -38.46
N ASN A 312 -2.51 29.68 -38.58
CA ASN A 312 -1.99 28.31 -38.72
C ASN A 312 -1.49 27.84 -37.32
N LEU A 313 -2.11 26.79 -36.78
CA LEU A 313 -1.74 26.22 -35.51
C LEU A 313 -0.83 25.00 -35.68
N ASN A 314 0.37 25.07 -35.15
CA ASN A 314 1.23 23.91 -35.04
C ASN A 314 0.95 23.25 -33.68
N LEU A 315 0.44 22.03 -33.70
CA LEU A 315 0.09 21.27 -32.50
C LEU A 315 1.17 20.23 -32.19
N GLU A 316 1.43 20.04 -30.91
CA GLU A 316 2.23 18.94 -30.39
C GLU A 316 1.44 18.14 -29.37
N LYS A 317 1.84 16.90 -29.10
CA LYS A 317 1.17 16.03 -28.14
C LYS A 317 1.43 16.47 -26.72
N ASN A 318 0.39 16.49 -25.91
CA ASN A 318 0.50 16.64 -24.48
C ASN A 318 1.06 15.37 -23.80
N ILE A 319 1.50 15.51 -22.57
CA ILE A 319 1.91 14.40 -21.72
C ILE A 319 0.66 13.57 -21.36
N ASP A 320 0.78 12.26 -21.54
CA ASP A 320 -0.25 11.31 -21.13
C ASP A 320 -0.09 11.01 -19.64
N ILE A 321 -0.81 11.74 -18.81
CA ILE A 321 -0.71 11.66 -17.34
C ILE A 321 -1.03 10.26 -16.81
N LEU A 322 -2.13 9.65 -17.30
CA LEU A 322 -2.53 8.29 -16.92
C LEU A 322 -1.42 7.29 -17.24
N ASN A 323 -0.87 7.32 -18.45
CA ASN A 323 0.20 6.40 -18.86
C ASN A 323 1.48 6.61 -18.03
N TYR A 324 1.84 7.86 -17.74
CA TYR A 324 3.01 8.16 -16.95
C TYR A 324 2.90 7.61 -15.53
N ILE A 325 1.78 7.88 -14.85
CA ILE A 325 1.55 7.43 -13.47
C ILE A 325 1.39 5.92 -13.37
N SER A 326 0.71 5.29 -14.34
CA SER A 326 0.54 3.83 -14.38
C SER A 326 1.86 3.06 -14.55
N ASN A 327 2.89 3.70 -15.11
CA ASN A 327 4.21 3.11 -15.34
C ASN A 327 5.30 3.70 -14.41
N HIS A 328 4.92 4.47 -13.38
CA HIS A 328 5.89 5.08 -12.48
C HIS A 328 6.63 4.02 -11.65
N ASN A 329 7.96 4.04 -11.65
CA ASN A 329 8.78 2.97 -11.09
C ASN A 329 8.69 2.82 -9.56
N SER A 330 8.57 3.95 -8.82
CA SER A 330 8.70 3.94 -7.34
C SER A 330 7.46 4.47 -6.61
N MET A 331 6.63 5.29 -7.27
CA MET A 331 5.48 5.95 -6.64
C MET A 331 4.14 5.64 -7.35
N ARG A 332 4.10 4.53 -8.14
CA ARG A 332 2.85 4.09 -8.75
C ARG A 332 1.83 3.79 -7.66
N PRO A 333 0.61 4.35 -7.73
CA PRO A 333 -0.47 4.00 -6.82
C PRO A 333 -0.81 2.51 -6.86
N GLU A 334 -1.34 1.97 -5.77
CA GLU A 334 -1.79 0.57 -5.70
C GLU A 334 -2.92 0.33 -6.71
N ILE A 335 -3.85 1.30 -6.84
CA ILE A 335 -4.93 1.25 -7.84
C ILE A 335 -4.87 2.49 -8.71
N VAL A 336 -4.75 2.30 -10.02
CA VAL A 336 -4.78 3.37 -11.03
C VAL A 336 -5.98 3.17 -11.95
N ILE A 337 -6.86 4.17 -12.01
CA ILE A 337 -8.12 4.13 -12.76
C ILE A 337 -8.13 5.23 -13.80
N GLY A 338 -8.39 4.86 -15.06
CA GLY A 338 -8.59 5.81 -16.17
C GLY A 338 -10.05 5.87 -16.60
N PHE A 339 -10.48 7.02 -17.09
CA PHE A 339 -11.76 7.18 -17.76
C PHE A 339 -11.57 7.24 -19.28
N ALA A 340 -12.52 6.66 -20.03
CA ALA A 340 -12.55 6.68 -21.47
C ALA A 340 -13.94 7.06 -21.98
N ALA A 341 -14.05 8.26 -22.55
CA ALA A 341 -15.27 8.72 -23.24
C ALA A 341 -15.15 8.32 -24.72
N GLU A 342 -16.01 7.41 -25.17
CA GLU A 342 -15.97 6.85 -26.52
C GLU A 342 -17.29 7.13 -27.24
N THR A 343 -17.24 7.15 -28.57
CA THR A 343 -18.41 7.36 -29.42
C THR A 343 -18.79 6.12 -30.24
N ASN A 344 -17.86 5.16 -30.38
CA ASN A 344 -18.03 3.92 -31.12
C ASN A 344 -17.14 2.82 -30.53
N GLU A 345 -17.52 1.56 -30.70
CA GLU A 345 -16.75 0.37 -30.27
C GLU A 345 -16.25 0.47 -28.80
N VAL A 346 -17.08 1.00 -27.89
CA VAL A 346 -16.71 1.41 -26.53
C VAL A 346 -15.94 0.32 -25.78
N LEU A 347 -16.39 -0.93 -25.83
CA LEU A 347 -15.77 -2.05 -25.11
C LEU A 347 -14.36 -2.37 -25.66
N LYS A 348 -14.23 -2.45 -26.99
CA LYS A 348 -12.94 -2.76 -27.64
C LYS A 348 -11.91 -1.66 -27.39
N ASN A 349 -12.31 -0.40 -27.58
CA ASN A 349 -11.43 0.74 -27.34
C ASN A 349 -10.98 0.83 -25.87
N ALA A 350 -11.86 0.48 -24.93
CA ALA A 350 -11.53 0.45 -23.52
C ALA A 350 -10.51 -0.64 -23.16
N GLU A 351 -10.63 -1.85 -23.72
CA GLU A 351 -9.66 -2.93 -23.54
C GLU A 351 -8.29 -2.59 -24.14
N GLU A 352 -8.26 -2.00 -25.34
CA GLU A 352 -7.02 -1.53 -25.95
C GLU A 352 -6.33 -0.45 -25.08
N LYS A 353 -7.11 0.50 -24.55
CA LYS A 353 -6.60 1.54 -23.63
C LYS A 353 -6.08 0.92 -22.34
N LEU A 354 -6.79 -0.03 -21.74
CA LEU A 354 -6.38 -0.71 -20.52
C LEU A 354 -4.99 -1.34 -20.67
N ASN A 355 -4.77 -2.07 -21.75
CA ASN A 355 -3.49 -2.72 -22.04
C ASN A 355 -2.39 -1.70 -22.35
N LYS A 356 -2.68 -0.69 -23.17
CA LYS A 356 -1.72 0.33 -23.60
C LYS A 356 -1.26 1.24 -22.45
N LYS A 357 -2.19 1.63 -21.55
CA LYS A 357 -1.91 2.56 -20.45
C LYS A 357 -1.37 1.86 -19.19
N ASN A 358 -1.44 0.54 -19.10
CA ASN A 358 -0.97 -0.24 -17.95
C ASN A 358 -1.67 0.10 -16.63
N CYS A 359 -2.87 0.70 -16.66
CA CYS A 359 -3.70 0.99 -15.49
C CYS A 359 -4.45 -0.26 -15.01
N ASP A 360 -5.01 -0.21 -13.81
CA ASP A 360 -5.71 -1.36 -13.22
C ASP A 360 -7.15 -1.45 -13.70
N TRP A 361 -7.81 -0.29 -13.86
CA TRP A 361 -9.16 -0.21 -14.40
C TRP A 361 -9.26 0.84 -15.50
N ILE A 362 -10.12 0.59 -16.49
CA ILE A 362 -10.67 1.62 -17.39
C ILE A 362 -12.18 1.65 -17.18
N ILE A 363 -12.70 2.84 -16.93
CA ILE A 363 -14.13 3.11 -16.85
C ILE A 363 -14.53 3.82 -18.12
N SER A 364 -15.30 3.12 -18.95
CA SER A 364 -15.74 3.63 -20.26
C SER A 364 -17.19 4.08 -20.22
N ASN A 365 -17.51 5.16 -20.94
CA ASN A 365 -18.88 5.61 -21.17
C ASN A 365 -19.08 6.01 -22.64
N ASP A 366 -20.31 5.80 -23.13
CA ASP A 366 -20.73 6.19 -24.46
C ASP A 366 -21.28 7.63 -24.43
N VAL A 367 -20.47 8.57 -24.94
CA VAL A 367 -20.85 9.99 -24.98
C VAL A 367 -21.66 10.39 -26.20
N SER A 368 -21.98 9.45 -27.10
CA SER A 368 -22.85 9.69 -28.27
C SER A 368 -24.32 9.74 -27.90
N LYS A 369 -24.72 9.13 -26.77
CA LYS A 369 -26.09 9.08 -26.30
C LYS A 369 -26.55 10.45 -25.75
N LYS A 370 -27.69 10.98 -26.24
CA LYS A 370 -28.18 12.33 -25.92
C LYS A 370 -28.42 12.62 -24.43
N ASN A 371 -28.71 11.59 -23.62
CA ASN A 371 -29.03 11.72 -22.21
C ASN A 371 -27.85 11.40 -21.27
N ILE A 372 -26.73 10.98 -21.84
CA ILE A 372 -25.50 10.61 -21.15
C ILE A 372 -24.38 11.44 -21.76
N GLY A 373 -23.67 12.22 -20.96
CA GLY A 373 -22.62 13.04 -21.53
C GLY A 373 -22.02 14.00 -20.50
N PHE A 374 -21.13 14.85 -20.95
CA PHE A 374 -20.29 15.68 -20.07
C PHE A 374 -21.10 16.58 -19.13
N ASN A 375 -22.25 17.12 -19.56
CA ASN A 375 -23.07 18.04 -18.77
C ASN A 375 -24.24 17.37 -18.03
N SER A 376 -24.55 16.09 -18.32
CA SER A 376 -25.61 15.35 -17.65
C SER A 376 -25.26 15.06 -16.18
N ASP A 377 -26.27 15.00 -15.32
CA ASP A 377 -26.13 14.50 -13.93
C ASP A 377 -26.17 12.98 -13.86
N TYR A 378 -26.49 12.34 -14.97
CA TYR A 378 -26.60 10.89 -15.10
C TYR A 378 -25.49 10.35 -15.98
N ASN A 379 -25.14 9.07 -15.77
CA ASN A 379 -24.17 8.35 -16.60
C ASN A 379 -24.55 6.86 -16.67
N GLU A 380 -23.96 6.16 -17.62
CA GLU A 380 -23.93 4.72 -17.74
C GLU A 380 -22.48 4.36 -18.07
N VAL A 381 -21.86 3.47 -17.30
CA VAL A 381 -20.44 3.17 -17.46
C VAL A 381 -20.19 1.66 -17.48
N ALA A 382 -19.14 1.24 -18.15
CA ALA A 382 -18.59 -0.11 -18.06
C ALA A 382 -17.23 -0.05 -17.39
N ILE A 383 -17.00 -0.94 -16.41
CA ILE A 383 -15.71 -1.09 -15.73
C ILE A 383 -14.96 -2.26 -16.34
N HIS A 384 -13.76 -2.01 -16.83
CA HIS A 384 -12.85 -3.01 -17.38
C HIS A 384 -11.66 -3.17 -16.44
N TYR A 385 -11.40 -4.41 -16.01
CA TYR A 385 -10.33 -4.74 -15.08
C TYR A 385 -9.14 -5.35 -15.80
N LYS A 386 -7.93 -4.96 -15.42
CA LYS A 386 -6.68 -5.58 -15.88
C LYS A 386 -6.54 -7.00 -15.35
N ASN A 387 -7.02 -7.24 -14.13
CA ASN A 387 -7.06 -8.57 -13.53
C ASN A 387 -8.10 -9.44 -14.27
N LYS A 388 -7.63 -10.37 -15.10
CA LYS A 388 -8.47 -11.26 -15.90
C LYS A 388 -9.39 -12.20 -15.11
N SER A 389 -9.19 -12.35 -13.81
CA SER A 389 -10.11 -13.08 -12.93
C SER A 389 -11.42 -12.32 -12.68
N LEU A 390 -11.42 -11.00 -12.86
CA LEU A 390 -12.60 -10.15 -12.76
C LEU A 390 -13.20 -9.95 -14.15
N LYS A 391 -14.52 -10.13 -14.25
CA LYS A 391 -15.25 -9.86 -15.49
C LYS A 391 -15.58 -8.39 -15.57
N SER A 392 -15.51 -7.82 -16.79
CA SER A 392 -16.03 -6.48 -17.06
C SER A 392 -17.51 -6.41 -16.68
N GLU A 393 -17.93 -5.33 -16.07
CA GLU A 393 -19.28 -5.12 -15.59
C GLU A 393 -19.84 -3.79 -16.06
N ILE A 394 -21.17 -3.72 -16.22
CA ILE A 394 -21.88 -2.52 -16.63
C ILE A 394 -22.64 -1.97 -15.43
N LEU A 395 -22.37 -0.74 -15.06
CA LEU A 395 -23.20 0.04 -14.17
C LEU A 395 -24.27 0.74 -15.00
N PRO A 396 -25.56 0.40 -14.80
CA PRO A 396 -26.63 0.90 -15.62
C PRO A 396 -26.84 2.41 -15.44
N TYR A 397 -27.69 3.03 -16.26
CA TYR A 397 -28.04 4.42 -16.19
C TYR A 397 -28.49 4.85 -14.79
N LYS A 398 -27.68 5.67 -14.12
CA LYS A 398 -27.86 6.18 -12.75
C LYS A 398 -27.31 7.59 -12.62
N ARG A 399 -27.56 8.23 -11.48
CA ARG A 399 -26.89 9.49 -11.15
C ARG A 399 -25.37 9.29 -11.02
N LYS A 400 -24.59 10.28 -11.39
CA LYS A 400 -23.12 10.26 -11.26
C LYS A 400 -22.67 10.03 -9.81
N SER A 401 -23.44 10.53 -8.82
CA SER A 401 -23.19 10.26 -7.40
C SER A 401 -23.33 8.77 -7.06
N GLU A 402 -24.39 8.10 -7.54
CA GLU A 402 -24.64 6.67 -7.28
C GLU A 402 -23.56 5.79 -7.97
N ILE A 403 -23.19 6.14 -9.20
CA ILE A 403 -22.10 5.48 -9.92
C ILE A 403 -20.77 5.64 -9.18
N SER A 404 -20.51 6.86 -8.64
CA SER A 404 -19.31 7.13 -7.86
C SER A 404 -19.26 6.31 -6.57
N GLU A 405 -20.39 6.13 -5.88
CA GLU A 405 -20.49 5.26 -4.70
C GLU A 405 -20.14 3.82 -5.05
N GLU A 406 -20.71 3.27 -6.12
CA GLU A 406 -20.44 1.91 -6.56
C GLU A 406 -18.99 1.68 -7.00
N ILE A 407 -18.36 2.67 -7.65
CA ILE A 407 -16.94 2.62 -8.02
C ILE A 407 -16.07 2.63 -6.76
N VAL A 408 -16.36 3.53 -5.80
CA VAL A 408 -15.57 3.68 -4.57
C VAL A 408 -15.71 2.46 -3.67
N ASP A 409 -16.89 1.83 -3.59
CA ASP A 409 -17.07 0.58 -2.85
C ASP A 409 -16.18 -0.54 -3.41
N ARG A 410 -16.08 -0.69 -4.73
CA ARG A 410 -15.15 -1.65 -5.37
C ARG A 410 -13.68 -1.34 -5.13
N ILE A 411 -13.33 -0.05 -5.07
CA ILE A 411 -11.97 0.38 -4.69
C ILE A 411 -11.66 -0.08 -3.28
N ILE A 412 -12.58 0.12 -2.34
CA ILE A 412 -12.42 -0.29 -0.94
C ILE A 412 -12.29 -1.81 -0.83
N ASP A 413 -13.11 -2.56 -1.56
CA ASP A 413 -13.05 -4.03 -1.59
C ASP A 413 -11.71 -4.56 -2.12
N GLN A 414 -11.09 -3.86 -3.07
CA GLN A 414 -9.79 -4.24 -3.61
C GLN A 414 -8.63 -3.87 -2.69
N LEU A 415 -8.74 -2.81 -1.89
CA LEU A 415 -7.70 -2.35 -0.95
C LEU A 415 -7.68 -3.15 0.36
N ASN A 416 -8.75 -3.86 0.70
CA ASN A 416 -8.91 -4.69 1.91
C ASN A 416 -8.62 -6.16 1.64
#